data_5c06d3db8ff810796c21382bfff58687
#
_entry.id   5c06d3db8ff810796c21382bfff58687
#
_cell.length_a   1.000
_cell.length_b   1.000
_cell.length_c   1.000
_cell.angle_alpha   90.00
_cell.angle_beta   90.00
_cell.angle_gamma   90.00
#
_symmetry.space_group_name_H-M   'P 1'
#
loop_
_entity.id
_entity.type
_entity.pdbx_description
1 polymer ?
#
loop_
_entity_poly.entity_id
_entity_poly.type
_entity_poly.pdbx_seq_one_letter_code
_entity_poly.pdbx_strand_id
1 'polypeptide(L)'
;YPIPLIAVLLFFVFSANAQQDARYALLLKSGAVYSTKNISPGRLDSLNNRTARTGGKTFAILQFEQLPTLAERQQLLQEGIELLDYIPNNAYTVTITGSLSETVLQRVRARAIVEPTAQQKMTPELARGAFPSHAVKTPGTIDLWISFPKSFLPDQVKAELKRNNYDLVNTDVQIYRILGVRIAASRITELASAPWVEYVQPIPVPDRELNSNSMYTSRGNVLKAPISAGGRNLDGQGVVVGVGDNGDIQSHLDFNGRLINRSAELMRAHATHVAGTIGGAGIIQELYTGYAPKATLLAQYF
;
A
#
# COMPACT_ATOMS: atom_id res chain seq x y z
N TYR A 1 9.89 -68.98 40.94
CA TYR A 1 9.10 -67.78 40.98
C TYR A 1 9.04 -67.22 39.55
N PRO A 2 7.87 -67.08 38.93
CA PRO A 2 7.74 -66.46 37.58
C PRO A 2 7.72 -64.94 37.72
N ILE A 3 8.54 -64.26 36.94
CA ILE A 3 8.57 -62.80 36.81
C ILE A 3 7.45 -62.43 35.82
N PRO A 4 6.50 -61.54 36.15
CA PRO A 4 5.50 -61.11 35.20
C PRO A 4 6.14 -60.12 34.19
N LEU A 5 5.95 -60.44 32.93
CA LEU A 5 6.32 -59.60 31.79
C LEU A 5 5.33 -58.41 31.71
N ILE A 6 5.73 -57.23 32.18
CA ILE A 6 4.94 -56.00 32.00
C ILE A 6 5.16 -55.50 30.58
N ALA A 7 4.15 -55.70 29.75
CA ALA A 7 4.07 -55.10 28.41
C ALA A 7 3.79 -53.60 28.55
N VAL A 8 4.80 -52.76 28.34
CA VAL A 8 4.62 -51.30 28.22
C VAL A 8 4.11 -51.01 26.83
N LEU A 9 2.82 -50.75 26.74
CA LEU A 9 2.19 -50.20 25.52
C LEU A 9 2.58 -48.72 25.37
N LEU A 10 3.59 -48.44 24.56
CA LEU A 10 3.93 -47.10 24.10
C LEU A 10 2.83 -46.62 23.10
N PHE A 11 1.89 -45.82 23.59
CA PHE A 11 1.02 -45.05 22.71
C PHE A 11 1.83 -43.96 22.03
N PHE A 12 2.22 -44.17 20.79
CA PHE A 12 2.66 -43.12 19.91
C PHE A 12 1.44 -42.26 19.53
N VAL A 13 1.27 -41.14 20.20
CA VAL A 13 0.35 -40.09 19.74
C VAL A 13 1.00 -39.46 18.49
N PHE A 14 0.64 -39.96 17.35
CA PHE A 14 0.92 -39.24 16.08
C PHE A 14 0.11 -37.94 16.12
N SER A 15 0.77 -36.86 16.50
CA SER A 15 0.25 -35.52 16.17
C SER A 15 0.23 -35.43 14.65
N ALA A 16 -0.89 -35.64 14.02
CA ALA A 16 -1.11 -35.31 12.62
C ALA A 16 -1.01 -33.78 12.51
N ASN A 17 0.20 -33.26 12.38
CA ASN A 17 0.41 -31.94 11.87
C ASN A 17 -0.16 -31.97 10.44
N ALA A 18 -1.36 -31.40 10.25
CA ALA A 18 -1.91 -31.15 8.94
C ALA A 18 -0.84 -30.33 8.19
N GLN A 19 -0.11 -30.98 7.28
CA GLN A 19 0.94 -30.35 6.50
C GLN A 19 0.30 -29.19 5.75
N GLN A 20 0.66 -27.96 6.14
CA GLN A 20 0.12 -26.75 5.53
C GLN A 20 0.48 -26.76 4.06
N ASP A 21 -0.50 -26.87 3.18
CA ASP A 21 -0.27 -26.92 1.74
C ASP A 21 0.17 -25.55 1.23
N ALA A 22 1.46 -25.40 0.98
CA ALA A 22 2.06 -24.15 0.53
C ALA A 22 1.44 -23.60 -0.77
N ARG A 23 0.80 -24.46 -1.58
CA ARG A 23 0.08 -24.03 -2.80
C ARG A 23 -1.12 -23.10 -2.50
N TYR A 24 -1.62 -23.13 -1.27
CA TYR A 24 -2.76 -22.33 -0.82
C TYR A 24 -2.41 -21.33 0.27
N ALA A 25 -1.13 -21.02 0.44
CA ALA A 25 -0.70 -19.96 1.35
C ALA A 25 -1.14 -18.59 0.77
N LEU A 26 -1.92 -17.83 1.53
CA LEU A 26 -2.26 -16.45 1.22
C LEU A 26 -1.11 -15.56 1.68
N LEU A 27 -0.42 -14.94 0.73
CA LEU A 27 0.73 -14.08 1.02
C LEU A 27 0.26 -12.66 1.32
N LEU A 28 -0.04 -12.39 2.59
CA LEU A 28 -0.44 -11.07 3.06
C LEU A 28 0.79 -10.25 3.50
N LYS A 29 0.67 -8.92 3.55
CA LYS A 29 1.73 -8.05 4.08
C LYS A 29 2.07 -8.36 5.55
N SER A 30 1.12 -8.87 6.31
CA SER A 30 1.29 -9.30 7.70
C SER A 30 1.94 -10.68 7.86
N GLY A 31 2.17 -11.41 6.76
CA GLY A 31 2.71 -12.77 6.75
C GLY A 31 1.83 -13.76 5.99
N ALA A 32 2.30 -14.98 5.84
CA ALA A 32 1.56 -16.04 5.16
C ALA A 32 0.42 -16.58 6.04
N VAL A 33 -0.76 -16.73 5.45
CA VAL A 33 -1.94 -17.34 6.07
C VAL A 33 -2.31 -18.59 5.30
N TYR A 34 -2.37 -19.72 5.97
CA TYR A 34 -2.71 -21.01 5.34
C TYR A 34 -4.21 -21.26 5.47
N SER A 35 -4.93 -21.20 4.36
CA SER A 35 -6.36 -21.46 4.33
C SER A 35 -6.65 -22.97 4.21
N THR A 36 -7.66 -23.43 4.89
CA THR A 36 -8.26 -24.76 4.68
C THR A 36 -9.52 -24.63 3.84
N LYS A 37 -9.98 -25.74 3.20
CA LYS A 37 -11.30 -25.74 2.56
C LYS A 37 -12.37 -25.46 3.60
N ASN A 38 -13.16 -24.41 3.38
CA ASN A 38 -14.16 -23.99 4.38
C ASN A 38 -15.49 -23.55 3.77
N ILE A 39 -15.71 -23.77 2.48
CA ILE A 39 -17.01 -23.48 1.85
C ILE A 39 -17.98 -24.58 2.28
N SER A 40 -18.89 -24.23 3.19
CA SER A 40 -19.92 -25.10 3.72
C SER A 40 -21.13 -24.28 4.17
N PRO A 41 -22.35 -24.83 4.21
CA PRO A 41 -23.55 -24.10 4.62
C PRO A 41 -23.37 -23.38 5.96
N GLY A 42 -22.93 -24.09 7.01
CA GLY A 42 -22.77 -23.51 8.34
C GLY A 42 -21.74 -22.39 8.41
N ARG A 43 -20.65 -22.45 7.62
CA ARG A 43 -19.68 -21.37 7.52
C ARG A 43 -20.28 -20.16 6.82
N LEU A 44 -21.01 -20.36 5.74
CA LEU A 44 -21.63 -19.28 4.97
C LEU A 44 -22.77 -18.63 5.76
N ASP A 45 -23.57 -19.38 6.49
CA ASP A 45 -24.60 -18.86 7.38
C ASP A 45 -23.98 -17.99 8.48
N SER A 46 -22.86 -18.43 9.05
CA SER A 46 -22.12 -17.62 10.03
C SER A 46 -21.64 -16.30 9.43
N LEU A 47 -21.07 -16.31 8.21
CA LEU A 47 -20.63 -15.11 7.52
C LEU A 47 -21.81 -14.18 7.19
N ASN A 48 -22.89 -14.73 6.66
CA ASN A 48 -24.07 -13.97 6.28
C ASN A 48 -24.74 -13.26 7.47
N ASN A 49 -24.75 -13.89 8.64
CA ASN A 49 -25.48 -13.42 9.80
C ASN A 49 -24.63 -12.63 10.81
N ARG A 50 -23.31 -12.81 10.85
CA ARG A 50 -22.44 -12.26 11.90
C ARG A 50 -21.42 -11.27 11.40
N THR A 51 -21.10 -11.26 10.11
CA THR A 51 -20.06 -10.39 9.59
C THR A 51 -20.51 -8.94 9.56
N ALA A 52 -19.71 -8.06 10.15
CA ALA A 52 -19.95 -6.62 10.11
C ALA A 52 -19.99 -6.08 8.67
N ARG A 53 -20.92 -5.16 8.41
CA ARG A 53 -21.11 -4.55 7.09
C ARG A 53 -21.17 -3.03 7.19
N THR A 54 -20.65 -2.38 6.18
CA THR A 54 -20.75 -0.93 5.99
C THR A 54 -21.35 -0.66 4.62
N GLY A 55 -22.47 0.07 4.57
CA GLY A 55 -23.23 0.26 3.32
C GLY A 55 -23.67 -1.05 2.67
N GLY A 56 -23.99 -2.08 3.47
CA GLY A 56 -24.35 -3.42 3.01
C GLY A 56 -23.17 -4.29 2.56
N LYS A 57 -21.94 -3.76 2.55
CA LYS A 57 -20.73 -4.43 2.07
C LYS A 57 -19.86 -4.93 3.22
N THR A 58 -19.22 -6.09 3.02
CA THR A 58 -18.13 -6.57 3.87
C THR A 58 -16.91 -6.93 3.03
N PHE A 59 -15.72 -6.91 3.66
CA PHE A 59 -14.44 -7.23 3.02
C PHE A 59 -13.98 -8.62 3.45
N ALA A 60 -13.52 -9.42 2.48
CA ALA A 60 -12.97 -10.75 2.71
C ALA A 60 -11.91 -11.09 1.65
N ILE A 61 -11.30 -12.26 1.77
CA ILE A 61 -10.45 -12.89 0.74
C ILE A 61 -11.16 -14.16 0.29
N LEU A 62 -11.33 -14.31 -1.02
CA LEU A 62 -11.88 -15.51 -1.64
C LEU A 62 -10.78 -16.24 -2.39
N GLN A 63 -10.53 -17.50 -2.04
CA GLN A 63 -9.53 -18.35 -2.69
C GLN A 63 -10.21 -19.44 -3.49
N PHE A 64 -9.64 -19.77 -4.66
CA PHE A 64 -10.17 -20.71 -5.64
C PHE A 64 -9.23 -21.89 -5.82
N GLU A 65 -9.75 -23.04 -6.25
CA GLU A 65 -8.93 -24.17 -6.74
C GLU A 65 -8.21 -23.79 -8.03
N GLN A 66 -8.89 -23.02 -8.90
CA GLN A 66 -8.38 -22.45 -10.14
C GLN A 66 -8.93 -21.06 -10.31
N LEU A 67 -8.18 -20.18 -10.97
CA LEU A 67 -8.64 -18.80 -11.22
C LEU A 67 -9.97 -18.81 -11.99
N PRO A 68 -10.95 -18.00 -11.56
CA PRO A 68 -12.22 -17.91 -12.24
C PRO A 68 -12.08 -17.28 -13.64
N THR A 69 -12.77 -17.84 -14.62
CA THR A 69 -12.91 -17.31 -15.97
C THR A 69 -13.62 -15.97 -15.97
N LEU A 70 -13.58 -15.25 -17.09
CA LEU A 70 -14.28 -13.96 -17.21
C LEU A 70 -15.80 -14.12 -16.95
N ALA A 71 -16.42 -15.17 -17.47
CA ALA A 71 -17.85 -15.45 -17.26
C ALA A 71 -18.17 -15.73 -15.77
N GLU A 72 -17.33 -16.51 -15.11
CA GLU A 72 -17.47 -16.78 -13.67
C GLU A 72 -17.28 -15.51 -12.81
N ARG A 73 -16.37 -14.61 -13.20
CA ARG A 73 -16.21 -13.30 -12.52
C ARG A 73 -17.45 -12.43 -12.68
N GLN A 74 -18.05 -12.40 -13.87
CA GLN A 74 -19.30 -11.68 -14.12
C GLN A 74 -20.45 -12.27 -13.31
N GLN A 75 -20.54 -13.59 -13.20
CA GLN A 75 -21.53 -14.26 -12.37
C GLN A 75 -21.33 -13.89 -10.88
N LEU A 76 -20.11 -13.93 -10.35
CA LEU A 76 -19.81 -13.51 -8.98
C LEU A 76 -20.27 -12.08 -8.72
N LEU A 77 -20.00 -11.18 -9.67
CA LEU A 77 -20.41 -9.78 -9.55
C LEU A 77 -21.95 -9.63 -9.50
N GLN A 78 -22.68 -10.38 -10.34
CA GLN A 78 -24.16 -10.40 -10.33
C GLN A 78 -24.73 -10.92 -8.99
N GLU A 79 -24.01 -11.82 -8.33
CA GLU A 79 -24.35 -12.36 -7.02
C GLU A 79 -23.83 -11.47 -5.86
N GLY A 80 -23.35 -10.26 -6.17
CA GLY A 80 -22.87 -9.30 -5.17
C GLY A 80 -21.46 -9.57 -4.63
N ILE A 81 -20.68 -10.43 -5.29
CA ILE A 81 -19.28 -10.69 -4.93
C ILE A 81 -18.38 -10.01 -5.96
N GLU A 82 -17.83 -8.87 -5.58
CA GLU A 82 -16.91 -8.10 -6.42
C GLU A 82 -15.46 -8.54 -6.16
N LEU A 83 -14.79 -9.10 -7.17
CA LEU A 83 -13.37 -9.42 -7.10
C LEU A 83 -12.54 -8.14 -7.26
N LEU A 84 -11.65 -7.88 -6.30
CA LEU A 84 -10.85 -6.66 -6.24
C LEU A 84 -9.41 -6.93 -6.70
N ASP A 85 -8.50 -7.06 -5.77
CA ASP A 85 -7.08 -7.19 -6.05
C ASP A 85 -6.62 -8.66 -5.91
N TYR A 86 -5.78 -9.11 -6.84
CA TYR A 86 -5.28 -10.49 -6.85
C TYR A 86 -4.25 -10.72 -5.74
N ILE A 87 -4.39 -11.82 -5.05
CA ILE A 87 -3.41 -12.34 -4.09
C ILE A 87 -2.83 -13.64 -4.67
N PRO A 88 -1.50 -13.86 -4.67
CA PRO A 88 -0.90 -15.10 -5.13
C PRO A 88 -1.56 -16.35 -4.55
N ASN A 89 -1.48 -17.45 -5.29
CA ASN A 89 -2.12 -18.73 -4.99
C ASN A 89 -3.65 -18.71 -5.14
N ASN A 90 -4.11 -18.18 -6.28
CA ASN A 90 -5.50 -18.20 -6.75
C ASN A 90 -6.50 -17.51 -5.82
N ALA A 91 -6.12 -16.38 -5.22
CA ALA A 91 -7.01 -15.64 -4.35
C ALA A 91 -7.24 -14.20 -4.83
N TYR A 92 -8.35 -13.63 -4.38
CA TYR A 92 -8.67 -12.21 -4.56
C TYR A 92 -9.16 -11.62 -3.25
N THR A 93 -8.82 -10.38 -2.99
CA THR A 93 -9.62 -9.56 -2.07
C THR A 93 -10.99 -9.36 -2.70
N VAL A 94 -12.02 -9.38 -1.90
CA VAL A 94 -13.41 -9.24 -2.38
C VAL A 94 -14.22 -8.33 -1.47
N THR A 95 -15.18 -7.64 -2.04
CA THR A 95 -16.31 -7.11 -1.28
C THR A 95 -17.57 -7.92 -1.60
N ILE A 96 -18.34 -8.17 -0.55
CA ILE A 96 -19.55 -8.99 -0.61
C ILE A 96 -20.72 -8.11 -0.20
N THR A 97 -21.69 -7.99 -1.10
CA THR A 97 -22.97 -7.31 -0.87
C THR A 97 -24.08 -8.38 -0.84
N GLY A 98 -24.90 -8.36 0.20
CA GLY A 98 -25.94 -9.40 0.35
C GLY A 98 -25.40 -10.70 0.95
N SER A 99 -26.01 -11.84 0.61
CA SER A 99 -25.72 -13.14 1.18
C SER A 99 -24.92 -14.02 0.24
N LEU A 100 -23.97 -14.76 0.79
CA LEU A 100 -23.19 -15.76 0.03
C LEU A 100 -24.04 -17.01 -0.23
N SER A 101 -23.99 -17.51 -1.46
CA SER A 101 -24.62 -18.75 -1.87
C SER A 101 -23.59 -19.86 -2.06
N GLU A 102 -23.78 -21.00 -1.39
CA GLU A 102 -22.90 -22.16 -1.53
C GLU A 102 -22.86 -22.66 -2.99
N THR A 103 -24.03 -22.74 -3.63
CA THR A 103 -24.14 -23.19 -5.02
C THR A 103 -23.32 -22.34 -5.98
N VAL A 104 -23.34 -21.02 -5.80
CA VAL A 104 -22.54 -20.09 -6.62
C VAL A 104 -21.05 -20.30 -6.37
N LEU A 105 -20.63 -20.38 -5.11
CA LEU A 105 -19.23 -20.55 -4.75
C LEU A 105 -18.66 -21.90 -5.22
N GLN A 106 -19.44 -22.98 -5.12
CA GLN A 106 -19.04 -24.29 -5.63
C GLN A 106 -18.89 -24.29 -7.16
N ARG A 107 -19.82 -23.65 -7.88
CA ARG A 107 -19.78 -23.55 -9.35
C ARG A 107 -18.50 -22.88 -9.83
N VAL A 108 -18.04 -21.84 -9.16
CA VAL A 108 -16.81 -21.15 -9.50
C VAL A 108 -15.56 -21.77 -8.85
N ARG A 109 -15.69 -22.95 -8.26
CA ARG A 109 -14.61 -23.69 -7.59
C ARG A 109 -13.94 -22.88 -6.48
N ALA A 110 -14.72 -22.08 -5.76
CA ALA A 110 -14.22 -21.41 -4.57
C ALA A 110 -13.85 -22.47 -3.52
N ARG A 111 -12.64 -22.32 -2.98
CA ARG A 111 -12.06 -23.25 -2.01
C ARG A 111 -12.23 -22.78 -0.58
N ALA A 112 -11.96 -21.51 -0.36
CA ALA A 112 -11.98 -20.91 0.98
C ALA A 112 -12.40 -19.46 0.94
N ILE A 113 -13.11 -19.04 1.98
CA ILE A 113 -13.35 -17.63 2.30
C ILE A 113 -12.68 -17.31 3.62
N VAL A 114 -11.88 -16.25 3.63
CA VAL A 114 -11.10 -15.81 4.79
C VAL A 114 -11.46 -14.36 5.11
N GLU A 115 -11.89 -14.15 6.34
CA GLU A 115 -12.05 -12.81 6.91
C GLU A 115 -10.72 -12.44 7.57
N PRO A 116 -9.94 -11.48 7.03
CA PRO A 116 -8.70 -11.07 7.65
C PRO A 116 -8.96 -10.50 9.05
N THR A 117 -8.22 -10.98 10.04
CA THR A 117 -8.28 -10.44 11.39
C THR A 117 -7.70 -9.02 11.43
N ALA A 118 -7.99 -8.24 12.47
CA ALA A 118 -7.40 -6.92 12.65
C ALA A 118 -5.86 -6.97 12.57
N GLN A 119 -5.23 -7.97 13.19
CA GLN A 119 -3.77 -8.16 13.15
C GLN A 119 -3.26 -8.44 11.73
N GLN A 120 -4.02 -9.17 10.92
CA GLN A 120 -3.66 -9.44 9.53
C GLN A 120 -3.82 -8.22 8.62
N LYS A 121 -4.63 -7.25 9.03
CA LYS A 121 -4.86 -5.97 8.35
C LYS A 121 -3.90 -4.86 8.79
N MET A 122 -2.87 -5.13 9.57
CA MET A 122 -1.93 -4.11 10.02
C MET A 122 -0.48 -4.58 9.91
N THR A 123 0.45 -3.64 9.99
CA THR A 123 1.87 -3.99 10.04
C THR A 123 2.18 -4.82 11.29
N PRO A 124 3.16 -5.74 11.22
CA PRO A 124 3.55 -6.56 12.38
C PRO A 124 3.93 -5.73 13.62
N GLU A 125 4.52 -4.55 13.42
CA GLU A 125 4.88 -3.62 14.50
C GLU A 125 3.63 -3.09 15.20
N LEU A 126 2.64 -2.62 14.45
CA LEU A 126 1.37 -2.16 15.02
C LEU A 126 0.63 -3.29 15.74
N ALA A 127 0.63 -4.50 15.16
CA ALA A 127 0.01 -5.66 15.77
C ALA A 127 0.62 -6.04 17.14
N ARG A 128 1.90 -5.69 17.35
CA ARG A 128 2.61 -5.89 18.62
C ARG A 128 2.55 -4.66 19.55
N GLY A 129 1.85 -3.60 19.15
CA GLY A 129 1.77 -2.35 19.91
C GLY A 129 3.06 -1.50 19.84
N ALA A 130 3.90 -1.72 18.84
CA ALA A 130 5.10 -0.91 18.63
C ALA A 130 4.76 0.30 17.75
N PHE A 131 4.87 1.50 18.30
CA PHE A 131 4.52 2.75 17.64
C PHE A 131 5.78 3.56 17.34
N PRO A 132 6.09 3.83 16.05
CA PRO A 132 7.23 4.64 15.70
C PRO A 132 7.03 6.09 16.14
N SER A 133 8.05 6.71 16.74
CA SER A 133 7.97 8.05 17.33
C SER A 133 7.51 9.13 16.35
N HIS A 134 7.87 9.00 15.07
CA HIS A 134 7.47 9.96 14.03
C HIS A 134 5.96 9.96 13.75
N ALA A 135 5.26 8.86 14.04
CA ALA A 135 3.80 8.75 13.86
C ALA A 135 3.02 9.15 15.13
N VAL A 136 3.69 9.35 16.27
CA VAL A 136 3.07 9.81 17.52
C VAL A 136 3.22 11.32 17.62
N LYS A 137 2.21 12.09 17.18
CA LYS A 137 2.22 13.55 17.21
C LYS A 137 1.62 14.12 18.50
N THR A 138 0.69 13.40 19.09
CA THR A 138 0.04 13.75 20.36
C THR A 138 0.11 12.54 21.29
N PRO A 139 0.46 12.70 22.56
CA PRO A 139 0.53 11.58 23.51
C PRO A 139 -0.75 10.76 23.54
N GLY A 140 -0.62 9.43 23.50
CA GLY A 140 -1.73 8.48 23.47
C GLY A 140 -2.41 8.32 22.12
N THR A 141 -2.00 9.06 21.08
CA THR A 141 -2.53 8.93 19.71
C THR A 141 -1.45 8.49 18.73
N ILE A 142 -1.88 8.01 17.57
CA ILE A 142 -0.99 7.66 16.46
C ILE A 142 -1.60 8.10 15.14
N ASP A 143 -0.75 8.57 14.24
CA ASP A 143 -1.09 8.89 12.86
C ASP A 143 -0.86 7.65 11.98
N LEU A 144 -1.89 7.24 11.28
CA LEU A 144 -1.92 6.00 10.48
C LEU A 144 -2.32 6.31 9.05
N TRP A 145 -1.76 5.59 8.10
CA TRP A 145 -2.36 5.41 6.79
C TRP A 145 -3.28 4.19 6.82
N ILE A 146 -4.50 4.39 6.33
CA ILE A 146 -5.45 3.32 6.06
C ILE A 146 -5.65 3.19 4.55
N SER A 147 -5.58 1.99 4.01
CA SER A 147 -6.10 1.70 2.69
C SER A 147 -7.51 1.12 2.78
N PHE A 148 -8.28 1.33 1.73
CA PHE A 148 -9.66 0.86 1.65
C PHE A 148 -9.96 0.21 0.30
N PRO A 149 -10.87 -0.80 0.26
CA PRO A 149 -11.21 -1.51 -0.96
C PRO A 149 -11.76 -0.57 -2.04
N LYS A 150 -11.42 -0.82 -3.31
CA LYS A 150 -11.85 0.02 -4.45
C LYS A 150 -13.37 0.11 -4.65
N SER A 151 -14.12 -0.77 -4.03
CA SER A 151 -15.58 -0.75 -4.02
C SER A 151 -16.19 0.31 -3.08
N PHE A 152 -15.37 0.95 -2.24
CA PHE A 152 -15.77 2.09 -1.42
C PHE A 152 -15.25 3.39 -2.03
N LEU A 153 -16.12 4.40 -2.11
CA LEU A 153 -15.71 5.74 -2.52
C LEU A 153 -15.01 6.46 -1.36
N PRO A 154 -14.02 7.34 -1.63
CA PRO A 154 -13.33 8.09 -0.58
C PRO A 154 -14.27 8.82 0.39
N ASP A 155 -15.34 9.42 -0.12
CA ASP A 155 -16.30 10.16 0.73
C ASP A 155 -17.13 9.24 1.64
N GLN A 156 -17.40 8.00 1.22
CA GLN A 156 -18.01 7.00 2.09
C GLN A 156 -17.09 6.65 3.26
N VAL A 157 -15.80 6.47 2.98
CA VAL A 157 -14.79 6.17 4.01
C VAL A 157 -14.61 7.36 4.96
N LYS A 158 -14.56 8.59 4.44
CA LYS A 158 -14.52 9.81 5.27
C LYS A 158 -15.74 9.94 6.18
N ALA A 159 -16.93 9.58 5.68
CA ALA A 159 -18.15 9.56 6.50
C ALA A 159 -18.06 8.53 7.64
N GLU A 160 -17.47 7.34 7.38
CA GLU A 160 -17.23 6.34 8.42
C GLU A 160 -16.20 6.83 9.45
N LEU A 161 -15.11 7.47 9.01
CA LEU A 161 -14.13 8.08 9.93
C LEU A 161 -14.80 9.08 10.86
N LYS A 162 -15.61 9.99 10.29
CA LYS A 162 -16.35 10.99 11.08
C LYS A 162 -17.34 10.34 12.06
N ARG A 163 -18.09 9.31 11.61
CA ARG A 163 -19.05 8.59 12.45
C ARG A 163 -18.40 7.94 13.67
N ASN A 164 -17.16 7.44 13.49
CA ASN A 164 -16.42 6.78 14.54
C ASN A 164 -15.51 7.74 15.34
N ASN A 165 -15.60 9.06 15.09
CA ASN A 165 -14.74 10.08 15.72
C ASN A 165 -13.24 9.79 15.53
N TYR A 166 -12.84 9.46 14.30
CA TYR A 166 -11.45 9.37 13.89
C TYR A 166 -11.08 10.65 13.13
N ASP A 167 -9.96 11.26 13.51
CA ASP A 167 -9.52 12.51 12.91
C ASP A 167 -8.87 12.26 11.56
N LEU A 168 -9.39 12.87 10.50
CA LEU A 168 -8.78 12.84 9.17
C LEU A 168 -7.64 13.87 9.14
N VAL A 169 -6.40 13.41 8.94
CA VAL A 169 -5.19 14.27 9.02
C VAL A 169 -4.47 14.43 7.68
N ASN A 170 -4.73 13.56 6.70
CA ASN A 170 -4.14 13.66 5.37
C ASN A 170 -5.04 13.04 4.30
N THR A 171 -5.17 13.73 3.16
CA THR A 171 -5.94 13.31 1.97
C THR A 171 -5.13 13.34 0.68
N ASP A 172 -3.85 13.69 0.71
CA ASP A 172 -3.03 13.94 -0.48
C ASP A 172 -2.89 12.69 -1.36
N VAL A 173 -2.96 11.51 -0.73
CA VAL A 173 -2.83 10.21 -1.38
C VAL A 173 -4.17 9.47 -1.57
N GLN A 174 -5.31 10.17 -1.43
CA GLN A 174 -6.64 9.54 -1.55
C GLN A 174 -6.92 8.92 -2.93
N ILE A 175 -6.28 9.40 -3.98
CA ILE A 175 -6.37 8.81 -5.34
C ILE A 175 -5.86 7.36 -5.36
N TYR A 176 -4.96 6.99 -4.45
CA TYR A 176 -4.46 5.63 -4.24
C TYR A 176 -5.28 4.84 -3.23
N ARG A 177 -6.46 5.32 -2.84
CA ARG A 177 -7.34 4.72 -1.83
C ARG A 177 -6.67 4.65 -0.44
N ILE A 178 -5.91 5.67 -0.12
CA ILE A 178 -5.22 5.83 1.17
C ILE A 178 -5.66 7.13 1.81
N LEU A 179 -5.97 7.09 3.11
CA LEU A 179 -6.27 8.26 3.93
C LEU A 179 -5.38 8.26 5.17
N GLY A 180 -4.96 9.45 5.59
CA GLY A 180 -4.25 9.64 6.86
C GLY A 180 -5.23 9.91 7.99
N VAL A 181 -5.15 9.14 9.07
CA VAL A 181 -6.03 9.26 10.23
C VAL A 181 -5.24 9.34 11.51
N ARG A 182 -5.72 10.13 12.46
CA ARG A 182 -5.22 10.15 13.84
C ARG A 182 -6.24 9.51 14.75
N ILE A 183 -5.80 8.56 15.56
CA ILE A 183 -6.67 7.86 16.51
C ILE A 183 -5.95 7.62 17.84
N ALA A 184 -6.73 7.37 18.89
CA ALA A 184 -6.18 6.82 20.12
C ALA A 184 -5.55 5.45 19.85
N ALA A 185 -4.33 5.21 20.36
CA ALA A 185 -3.60 3.95 20.13
C ALA A 185 -4.39 2.71 20.58
N SER A 186 -5.23 2.83 21.59
CA SER A 186 -6.12 1.75 22.07
C SER A 186 -7.22 1.35 21.07
N ARG A 187 -7.51 2.18 20.06
CA ARG A 187 -8.59 1.94 19.08
C ARG A 187 -8.08 1.40 17.73
N ILE A 188 -6.79 1.11 17.60
CA ILE A 188 -6.21 0.60 16.33
C ILE A 188 -6.89 -0.71 15.89
N THR A 189 -7.10 -1.63 16.84
CA THR A 189 -7.76 -2.92 16.54
C THR A 189 -9.21 -2.73 16.09
N GLU A 190 -9.94 -1.79 16.69
CA GLU A 190 -11.30 -1.42 16.29
C GLU A 190 -11.29 -0.90 14.83
N LEU A 191 -10.43 0.05 14.52
CA LEU A 191 -10.28 0.59 13.16
C LEU A 191 -9.95 -0.51 12.16
N ALA A 192 -8.94 -1.34 12.42
CA ALA A 192 -8.53 -2.42 11.54
C ALA A 192 -9.62 -3.48 11.33
N SER A 193 -10.51 -3.69 12.31
CA SER A 193 -11.63 -4.62 12.19
C SER A 193 -12.74 -4.11 11.27
N ALA A 194 -12.76 -2.82 10.95
CA ALA A 194 -13.84 -2.25 10.13
C ALA A 194 -13.86 -2.86 8.71
N PRO A 195 -15.06 -3.14 8.14
CA PRO A 195 -15.19 -3.76 6.82
C PRO A 195 -14.78 -2.86 5.65
N TRP A 196 -14.65 -1.57 5.88
CA TRP A 196 -14.16 -0.59 4.91
C TRP A 196 -12.64 -0.32 5.03
N VAL A 197 -11.94 -1.00 5.93
CA VAL A 197 -10.49 -0.94 6.06
C VAL A 197 -9.86 -2.20 5.47
N GLU A 198 -8.95 -2.01 4.54
CA GLU A 198 -8.19 -3.09 3.91
C GLU A 198 -6.86 -3.33 4.62
N TYR A 199 -6.13 -2.25 4.92
CA TYR A 199 -4.86 -2.33 5.62
C TYR A 199 -4.55 -1.05 6.40
N VAL A 200 -3.78 -1.19 7.49
CA VAL A 200 -3.38 -0.11 8.39
C VAL A 200 -1.86 -0.15 8.61
N GLN A 201 -1.23 1.01 8.48
CA GLN A 201 0.20 1.17 8.76
C GLN A 201 0.48 2.55 9.37
N PRO A 202 1.58 2.74 10.12
CA PRO A 202 1.96 4.08 10.55
C PRO A 202 2.15 4.99 9.35
N ILE A 203 1.80 6.27 9.48
CA ILE A 203 2.19 7.27 8.48
C ILE A 203 3.71 7.20 8.33
N PRO A 204 4.25 7.10 7.10
CA PRO A 204 5.68 7.04 6.90
C PRO A 204 6.37 8.34 7.36
N VAL A 205 7.66 8.24 7.61
CA VAL A 205 8.47 9.44 7.78
C VAL A 205 8.33 10.28 6.50
N PRO A 206 8.12 11.61 6.62
CA PRO A 206 8.13 12.45 5.43
C PRO A 206 9.40 12.22 4.61
N ASP A 207 9.23 12.16 3.31
CA ASP A 207 10.34 12.02 2.39
C ASP A 207 11.35 13.15 2.64
N ARG A 208 12.62 12.78 2.65
CA ARG A 208 13.73 13.73 2.71
C ARG A 208 14.43 13.73 1.36
N GLU A 209 14.74 14.91 0.91
CA GLU A 209 15.58 15.07 -0.27
C GLU A 209 16.96 14.46 0.01
N LEU A 210 17.35 13.47 -0.80
CA LEU A 210 18.62 12.75 -0.65
C LEU A 210 19.65 13.17 -1.67
N ASN A 211 19.28 14.03 -2.62
CA ASN A 211 20.11 14.38 -3.76
C ASN A 211 21.21 15.43 -3.47
N SER A 212 21.19 16.12 -2.32
CA SER A 212 22.28 17.00 -1.92
C SER A 212 23.64 16.29 -1.89
N ASN A 213 23.67 15.01 -1.50
CA ASN A 213 24.88 14.20 -1.49
C ASN A 213 25.07 13.37 -2.76
N SER A 214 24.04 13.18 -3.58
CA SER A 214 24.10 12.31 -4.77
C SER A 214 25.09 12.84 -5.80
N MET A 215 25.19 14.16 -5.98
CA MET A 215 26.12 14.80 -6.88
C MET A 215 27.58 14.51 -6.50
N TYR A 216 27.90 14.53 -5.20
CA TYR A 216 29.25 14.23 -4.72
C TYR A 216 29.57 12.74 -4.84
N THR A 217 28.61 11.89 -4.48
CA THR A 217 28.74 10.44 -4.57
C THR A 217 28.95 9.97 -6.03
N SER A 218 28.24 10.59 -6.98
CA SER A 218 28.37 10.32 -8.43
C SER A 218 29.50 11.09 -9.10
N ARG A 219 30.23 11.93 -8.35
CA ARG A 219 31.27 12.84 -8.85
C ARG A 219 30.76 13.83 -9.92
N GLY A 220 29.48 14.14 -9.95
CA GLY A 220 28.90 15.13 -10.86
C GLY A 220 29.49 16.54 -10.66
N ASN A 221 29.88 16.88 -9.44
CA ASN A 221 30.59 18.10 -9.11
C ASN A 221 31.93 18.25 -9.88
N VAL A 222 32.66 17.14 -10.12
CA VAL A 222 33.92 17.16 -10.88
C VAL A 222 33.66 17.47 -12.37
N LEU A 223 32.55 17.00 -12.90
CA LEU A 223 32.19 17.25 -14.31
C LEU A 223 31.94 18.75 -14.56
N LYS A 224 31.22 19.41 -13.67
CA LYS A 224 30.90 20.85 -13.83
C LYS A 224 31.96 21.81 -13.34
N ALA A 225 32.89 21.37 -12.52
CA ALA A 225 33.97 22.22 -12.01
C ALA A 225 34.86 22.74 -13.16
N PRO A 226 35.41 23.96 -13.02
CA PRO A 226 36.33 24.52 -14.01
C PRO A 226 37.57 23.63 -14.20
N ILE A 227 38.15 23.66 -15.40
CA ILE A 227 39.37 22.91 -15.72
C ILE A 227 40.53 23.36 -14.80
N SER A 228 40.61 24.65 -14.46
CA SER A 228 41.60 25.20 -13.53
C SER A 228 41.50 24.61 -12.11
N ALA A 229 40.33 24.08 -11.73
CA ALA A 229 40.09 23.39 -10.47
C ALA A 229 40.14 21.85 -10.61
N GLY A 230 40.66 21.33 -11.73
CA GLY A 230 40.72 19.89 -11.98
C GLY A 230 39.43 19.26 -12.51
N GLY A 231 38.42 20.07 -12.84
CA GLY A 231 37.14 19.63 -13.40
C GLY A 231 37.17 19.46 -14.92
N ARG A 232 35.96 19.32 -15.50
CA ARG A 232 35.76 19.13 -16.95
C ARG A 232 35.02 20.28 -17.61
N ASN A 233 34.53 21.27 -16.84
CA ASN A 233 33.73 22.40 -17.32
C ASN A 233 32.46 22.00 -18.10
N LEU A 234 31.87 20.86 -17.74
CA LEU A 234 30.63 20.33 -18.34
C LEU A 234 29.43 20.73 -17.47
N ASP A 235 28.89 21.91 -17.73
CA ASP A 235 27.81 22.51 -16.92
C ASP A 235 26.45 22.55 -17.63
N GLY A 236 26.35 21.92 -18.82
CA GLY A 236 25.12 21.86 -19.59
C GLY A 236 24.89 23.07 -20.51
N GLN A 237 25.83 23.98 -20.64
CA GLN A 237 25.67 25.13 -21.55
C GLN A 237 25.43 24.66 -22.99
N GLY A 238 24.37 25.17 -23.63
CA GLY A 238 23.99 24.80 -25.00
C GLY A 238 23.24 23.47 -25.13
N VAL A 239 22.99 22.77 -24.01
CA VAL A 239 22.24 21.52 -23.99
C VAL A 239 20.77 21.80 -23.63
N VAL A 240 19.81 21.13 -24.32
CA VAL A 240 18.41 21.12 -24.00
C VAL A 240 18.08 19.78 -23.37
N VAL A 241 17.51 19.79 -22.15
CA VAL A 241 17.11 18.59 -21.42
C VAL A 241 15.58 18.53 -21.34
N GLY A 242 14.98 17.45 -21.86
CA GLY A 242 13.57 17.17 -21.72
C GLY A 242 13.27 16.65 -20.30
N VAL A 243 12.27 17.22 -19.64
CA VAL A 243 11.79 16.82 -18.32
C VAL A 243 10.32 16.45 -18.44
N GLY A 244 10.03 15.13 -18.44
CA GLY A 244 8.68 14.61 -18.37
C GLY A 244 8.30 14.29 -16.93
N ASP A 245 7.20 14.86 -16.40
CA ASP A 245 6.79 14.67 -15.02
C ASP A 245 5.27 14.90 -14.83
N ASN A 246 4.80 14.81 -13.61
CA ASN A 246 3.39 14.87 -13.18
C ASN A 246 2.75 16.27 -13.24
N GLY A 247 3.39 17.24 -13.85
CA GLY A 247 2.91 18.61 -14.02
C GLY A 247 4.00 19.56 -14.51
N ASP A 248 3.62 20.83 -14.69
CA ASP A 248 4.56 21.87 -15.10
C ASP A 248 5.51 22.25 -13.97
N ILE A 249 6.68 22.75 -14.37
CA ILE A 249 7.72 23.21 -13.47
C ILE A 249 7.39 24.64 -13.02
N GLN A 250 7.45 24.90 -11.72
CA GLN A 250 7.28 26.25 -11.17
C GLN A 250 8.39 27.19 -11.60
N SER A 251 8.04 28.43 -11.85
CA SER A 251 9.05 29.48 -12.05
C SER A 251 9.90 29.65 -10.80
N HIS A 252 11.22 29.57 -10.97
CA HIS A 252 12.19 29.72 -9.90
C HIS A 252 13.40 30.48 -10.41
N LEU A 253 14.09 31.21 -9.53
CA LEU A 253 15.30 31.98 -9.89
C LEU A 253 16.36 31.10 -10.56
N ASP A 254 16.53 29.87 -10.07
CA ASP A 254 17.49 28.90 -10.59
C ASP A 254 17.21 28.45 -12.03
N PHE A 255 16.04 28.74 -12.55
CA PHE A 255 15.64 28.41 -13.94
C PHE A 255 15.54 29.65 -14.84
N ASN A 256 15.82 30.84 -14.31
CA ASN A 256 15.57 32.09 -15.03
C ASN A 256 16.20 32.09 -16.42
N GLY A 257 15.36 32.35 -17.44
CA GLY A 257 15.75 32.36 -18.85
C GLY A 257 16.03 30.98 -19.49
N ARG A 258 15.86 29.87 -18.74
CA ARG A 258 16.21 28.52 -19.20
C ARG A 258 15.08 27.49 -19.11
N LEU A 259 13.89 27.88 -18.64
CA LEU A 259 12.73 27.01 -18.49
C LEU A 259 11.70 27.27 -19.58
N ILE A 260 11.27 26.22 -20.25
CA ILE A 260 10.18 26.21 -21.24
C ILE A 260 9.18 25.14 -20.83
N ASN A 261 8.02 25.53 -20.26
CA ASN A 261 6.89 24.63 -20.05
C ASN A 261 6.14 24.49 -21.38
N ARG A 262 5.99 23.27 -21.89
CA ARG A 262 5.26 22.98 -23.15
C ARG A 262 3.79 22.65 -22.93
N SER A 263 3.41 22.26 -21.74
CA SER A 263 2.03 22.03 -21.30
C SER A 263 1.52 23.25 -20.53
N ALA A 264 0.19 23.37 -20.42
CA ALA A 264 -0.46 24.39 -19.60
C ALA A 264 -1.12 23.73 -18.38
N GLU A 265 -0.37 22.86 -17.74
CA GLU A 265 -0.84 22.06 -16.61
C GLU A 265 -0.54 22.73 -15.26
N LEU A 266 -1.08 22.16 -14.18
CA LEU A 266 -0.78 22.65 -12.84
C LEU A 266 0.70 22.43 -12.52
N MET A 267 1.32 23.48 -11.99
CA MET A 267 2.68 23.40 -11.47
C MET A 267 2.75 22.44 -10.29
N ARG A 268 3.74 21.55 -10.28
CA ARG A 268 3.92 20.54 -9.25
C ARG A 268 5.28 20.66 -8.57
N ALA A 269 5.27 20.47 -7.25
CA ALA A 269 6.51 20.50 -6.47
C ALA A 269 7.49 19.39 -6.90
N HIS A 270 6.98 18.18 -7.21
CA HIS A 270 7.81 17.08 -7.67
C HIS A 270 8.52 17.41 -9.00
N ALA A 271 7.78 17.85 -10.01
CA ALA A 271 8.33 18.27 -11.30
C ALA A 271 9.38 19.37 -11.13
N THR A 272 9.10 20.36 -10.26
CA THR A 272 10.02 21.46 -9.95
C THR A 272 11.31 20.96 -9.27
N HIS A 273 11.18 20.02 -8.34
CA HIS A 273 12.34 19.43 -7.65
C HIS A 273 13.20 18.58 -8.60
N VAL A 274 12.59 17.77 -9.45
CA VAL A 274 13.30 17.00 -10.50
C VAL A 274 14.07 17.96 -11.43
N ALA A 275 13.42 19.02 -11.88
CA ALA A 275 14.07 20.05 -12.71
C ALA A 275 15.23 20.74 -11.98
N GLY A 276 15.09 21.00 -10.68
CA GLY A 276 16.15 21.55 -9.83
C GLY A 276 17.36 20.63 -9.74
N THR A 277 17.14 19.33 -9.58
CA THR A 277 18.18 18.32 -9.56
C THR A 277 18.95 18.26 -10.91
N ILE A 278 18.26 18.43 -12.02
CA ILE A 278 18.85 18.45 -13.35
C ILE A 278 19.60 19.76 -13.59
N GLY A 279 18.92 20.91 -13.49
CA GLY A 279 19.38 22.17 -14.04
C GLY A 279 19.25 23.38 -13.12
N GLY A 280 19.06 23.20 -11.82
CA GLY A 280 19.07 24.30 -10.86
C GLY A 280 20.41 25.05 -10.88
N ALA A 281 20.38 26.38 -11.03
CA ALA A 281 21.59 27.18 -11.13
C ALA A 281 22.30 27.40 -9.77
N GLY A 282 21.62 27.15 -8.66
CA GLY A 282 22.17 27.34 -7.29
C GLY A 282 22.35 28.80 -6.92
N ILE A 283 21.52 29.70 -7.49
CA ILE A 283 21.65 31.16 -7.29
C ILE A 283 21.47 31.55 -5.82
N ILE A 284 20.49 30.91 -5.15
CA ILE A 284 20.22 31.20 -3.73
C ILE A 284 21.20 30.43 -2.83
N GLN A 285 21.47 29.17 -3.18
CA GLN A 285 22.32 28.27 -2.41
C GLN A 285 23.10 27.36 -3.32
N GLU A 286 24.39 27.56 -3.45
CA GLU A 286 25.28 26.82 -4.34
C GLU A 286 25.32 25.32 -4.06
N LEU A 287 25.11 24.91 -2.80
CA LEU A 287 25.03 23.51 -2.41
C LEU A 287 23.95 22.73 -3.18
N TYR A 288 22.88 23.41 -3.59
CA TYR A 288 21.75 22.83 -4.32
C TYR A 288 21.83 23.02 -5.82
N THR A 289 22.99 23.31 -6.37
CA THR A 289 23.21 23.38 -7.81
C THR A 289 22.91 22.03 -8.45
N GLY A 290 22.15 22.02 -9.56
CA GLY A 290 21.87 20.83 -10.35
C GLY A 290 23.09 20.27 -11.09
N TYR A 291 22.93 19.12 -11.75
CA TYR A 291 24.00 18.46 -12.50
C TYR A 291 24.41 19.26 -13.74
N ALA A 292 23.46 19.93 -14.39
CA ALA A 292 23.66 20.72 -15.62
C ALA A 292 23.09 22.14 -15.43
N PRO A 293 23.72 22.98 -14.59
CA PRO A 293 23.15 24.25 -14.11
C PRO A 293 22.94 25.31 -15.20
N LYS A 294 23.50 25.11 -16.40
CA LYS A 294 23.31 26.00 -17.54
C LYS A 294 22.49 25.39 -18.69
N ALA A 295 21.99 24.16 -18.53
CA ALA A 295 21.11 23.55 -19.52
C ALA A 295 19.75 24.27 -19.61
N THR A 296 19.17 24.30 -20.81
CA THR A 296 17.77 24.68 -21.02
C THR A 296 16.88 23.50 -20.66
N LEU A 297 15.84 23.76 -19.87
CA LEU A 297 14.87 22.75 -19.44
C LEU A 297 13.59 22.85 -20.26
N LEU A 298 13.20 21.77 -20.92
CA LEU A 298 12.00 21.63 -21.70
C LEU A 298 11.04 20.72 -20.97
N ALA A 299 10.06 21.30 -20.25
CA ALA A 299 9.11 20.56 -19.45
C ALA A 299 7.91 20.07 -20.26
N GLN A 300 7.46 18.85 -19.98
CA GLN A 300 6.30 18.23 -20.58
C GLN A 300 5.58 17.38 -19.54
N TYR A 301 4.28 17.66 -19.33
CA TYR A 301 3.38 16.79 -18.57
C TYR A 301 3.10 15.48 -19.34
N PHE A 302 2.98 14.35 -18.64
CA PHE A 302 2.56 13.05 -19.16
C PHE A 302 1.67 12.29 -18.15
#